data_7a67f49969dadb1c388e8d271e7ad696
#
_entry.id   7a67f49969dadb1c388e8d271e7ad696
#
_cell.length_a   1.000
_cell.length_b   1.000
_cell.length_c   1.000
_cell.angle_alpha   90.00
_cell.angle_beta   90.00
_cell.angle_gamma   90.00
#
_symmetry.space_group_name_H-M   'P 1'
#
loop_
_entity.id
_entity.type
_entity.pdbx_description
1 polymer ?
#
loop_
_entity_poly.entity_id
_entity_poly.type
_entity_poly.pdbx_seq_one_letter_code
_entity_poly.pdbx_strand_id
1 'polypeptide(L)'
;LLVERKKSGLPPRRFRPAGVVEWVEYSPVQPPFVHEQKRKGKRAEGIRYEKRVHEAFEGSLDGMYVASPWFRFKEVGVDKVRWCQPDALLFDFKEGKITIVECKLQHTADAWWQLRWLYLPIVAKAFPGDSWKICLVEVVKWYDCATAFPEEVKMTADITRVRLGEFGVHICKP
;
A
#
# COMPACT_ATOMS: atom_id res chain seq x y z
N LEU A 1 -33.56 9.68 -22.29
CA LEU A 1 -33.36 9.58 -20.83
C LEU A 1 -32.01 8.90 -20.59
N LEU A 2 -30.97 9.70 -20.40
CA LEU A 2 -29.65 9.23 -19.95
C LEU A 2 -29.76 8.89 -18.46
N VAL A 3 -29.75 7.61 -18.16
CA VAL A 3 -29.62 7.12 -16.78
C VAL A 3 -28.19 7.43 -16.34
N GLU A 4 -28.01 8.48 -15.57
CA GLU A 4 -26.75 8.72 -14.84
C GLU A 4 -26.49 7.52 -13.92
N ARG A 5 -25.56 6.66 -14.32
CA ARG A 5 -25.01 5.65 -13.40
C ARG A 5 -24.33 6.42 -12.28
N LYS A 6 -24.96 6.48 -11.09
CA LYS A 6 -24.28 6.88 -9.86
C LYS A 6 -22.99 6.07 -9.80
N LYS A 7 -21.83 6.74 -9.93
CA LYS A 7 -20.52 6.10 -9.70
C LYS A 7 -20.58 5.57 -8.27
N SER A 8 -20.54 4.25 -8.12
CA SER A 8 -20.38 3.65 -6.80
C SER A 8 -19.12 4.28 -6.19
N GLY A 9 -19.21 4.82 -4.99
CA GLY A 9 -18.07 5.48 -4.30
C GLY A 9 -16.90 4.52 -3.97
N LEU A 10 -16.90 3.33 -4.54
CA LEU A 10 -15.86 2.32 -4.37
C LEU A 10 -14.73 2.53 -5.37
N PRO A 11 -13.47 2.34 -4.94
CA PRO A 11 -12.31 2.44 -5.82
C PRO A 11 -12.34 1.38 -6.93
N PRO A 12 -11.60 1.59 -8.04
CA PRO A 12 -11.48 0.62 -9.12
C PRO A 12 -11.07 -0.77 -8.64
N ARG A 13 -11.54 -1.81 -9.32
CA ARG A 13 -11.32 -3.22 -8.97
C ARG A 13 -9.85 -3.59 -8.74
N ARG A 14 -8.93 -2.95 -9.46
CA ARG A 14 -7.49 -3.17 -9.29
C ARG A 14 -6.97 -2.77 -7.90
N PHE A 15 -7.68 -1.88 -7.20
CA PHE A 15 -7.32 -1.37 -5.88
C PHE A 15 -8.11 -2.00 -4.73
N ARG A 16 -8.89 -3.03 -4.98
CA ARG A 16 -9.65 -3.74 -3.94
C ARG A 16 -9.96 -5.17 -4.31
N PRO A 17 -10.18 -6.06 -3.33
CA PRO A 17 -10.84 -7.33 -3.57
C PRO A 17 -12.27 -7.12 -4.11
N ALA A 18 -12.76 -8.11 -4.83
CA ALA A 18 -14.15 -8.10 -5.33
C ALA A 18 -15.16 -8.37 -4.24
N GLY A 19 -14.77 -9.20 -3.32
CA GLY A 19 -15.61 -9.71 -2.25
C GLY A 19 -14.75 -10.14 -1.07
N VAL A 20 -15.25 -11.10 -0.32
CA VAL A 20 -14.54 -11.64 0.84
C VAL A 20 -13.29 -12.40 0.39
N VAL A 21 -12.17 -12.09 1.02
CA VAL A 21 -10.91 -12.81 0.80
C VAL A 21 -10.98 -14.16 1.50
N GLU A 22 -10.91 -15.24 0.74
CA GLU A 22 -10.96 -16.61 1.24
C GLU A 22 -9.66 -16.97 1.96
N TRP A 23 -8.53 -16.78 1.28
CA TRP A 23 -7.21 -17.01 1.84
C TRP A 23 -6.17 -16.03 1.27
N VAL A 24 -5.09 -15.85 2.01
CA VAL A 24 -3.90 -15.07 1.64
C VAL A 24 -2.66 -15.87 1.98
N GLU A 25 -1.66 -15.79 1.14
CA GLU A 25 -0.35 -16.39 1.34
C GLU A 25 0.76 -15.40 0.95
N TYR A 26 1.74 -15.25 1.84
CA TYR A 26 2.97 -14.56 1.51
C TYR A 26 3.79 -15.41 0.55
N SER A 27 4.33 -14.79 -0.49
CA SER A 27 5.21 -15.44 -1.46
C SER A 27 6.62 -14.83 -1.40
N PRO A 28 7.65 -15.63 -1.11
CA PRO A 28 9.04 -15.15 -1.12
C PRO A 28 9.58 -14.89 -2.53
N VAL A 29 8.83 -15.32 -3.56
CA VAL A 29 9.21 -15.17 -4.96
C VAL A 29 8.16 -14.35 -5.71
N GLN A 30 8.61 -13.59 -6.70
CA GLN A 30 7.71 -12.85 -7.59
C GLN A 30 6.84 -13.80 -8.45
N PRO A 31 5.65 -13.35 -8.87
CA PRO A 31 4.81 -14.12 -9.77
C PRO A 31 5.53 -14.43 -11.09
N PRO A 32 5.29 -15.62 -11.70
CA PRO A 32 5.97 -16.03 -12.93
C PRO A 32 5.66 -15.15 -14.15
N PHE A 33 4.57 -14.38 -14.09
CA PHE A 33 4.18 -13.46 -15.16
C PHE A 33 4.82 -12.06 -15.02
N VAL A 34 5.56 -11.80 -13.93
CA VAL A 34 6.28 -10.54 -13.74
C VAL A 34 7.65 -10.66 -14.38
N HIS A 35 7.88 -9.87 -15.40
CA HIS A 35 9.17 -9.81 -16.09
C HIS A 35 9.81 -8.44 -15.88
N GLU A 36 11.13 -8.43 -15.76
CA GLU A 36 11.89 -7.18 -15.75
C GLU A 36 11.68 -6.45 -17.07
N GLN A 37 11.11 -5.25 -16.98
CA GLN A 37 10.96 -4.37 -18.12
C GLN A 37 11.80 -3.11 -17.92
N LYS A 38 12.59 -2.75 -18.92
CA LYS A 38 13.25 -1.44 -18.93
C LYS A 38 12.20 -0.34 -18.94
N ARG A 39 12.08 0.37 -17.84
CA ARG A 39 11.13 1.46 -17.69
C ARG A 39 11.79 2.79 -17.99
N LYS A 40 11.05 3.72 -18.59
CA LYS A 40 11.51 5.06 -18.96
C LYS A 40 10.61 6.13 -18.32
N GLY A 41 11.12 7.36 -18.25
CA GLY A 41 10.37 8.52 -17.77
C GLY A 41 9.95 8.41 -16.31
N LYS A 42 8.76 8.89 -15.98
CA LYS A 42 8.23 8.94 -14.60
C LYS A 42 8.19 7.56 -13.91
N ARG A 43 7.96 6.47 -14.65
CA ARG A 43 7.99 5.12 -14.06
C ARG A 43 9.38 4.72 -13.58
N ALA A 44 10.41 5.03 -14.36
CA ALA A 44 11.79 4.77 -13.95
C ALA A 44 12.20 5.64 -12.76
N GLU A 45 11.71 6.88 -12.72
CA GLU A 45 11.91 7.78 -11.57
C GLU A 45 11.22 7.25 -10.31
N GLY A 46 10.00 6.75 -10.42
CA GLY A 46 9.28 6.11 -9.30
C GLY A 46 10.05 4.93 -8.71
N ILE A 47 10.56 4.03 -9.55
CA ILE A 47 11.36 2.88 -9.11
C ILE A 47 12.65 3.32 -8.40
N ARG A 48 13.34 4.34 -8.94
CA ARG A 48 14.55 4.87 -8.27
C ARG A 48 14.23 5.51 -6.93
N TYR A 49 13.09 6.19 -6.83
CA TYR A 49 12.64 6.78 -5.58
C TYR A 49 12.28 5.70 -4.54
N GLU A 50 11.51 4.70 -4.92
CA GLU A 50 11.18 3.55 -4.07
C GLU A 50 12.45 2.88 -3.53
N LYS A 51 13.43 2.61 -4.40
CA LYS A 51 14.73 2.06 -3.99
C LYS A 51 15.44 2.94 -2.94
N ARG A 52 15.44 4.26 -3.11
CA ARG A 52 16.02 5.20 -2.12
C ARG A 52 15.28 5.15 -0.79
N VAL A 53 13.95 5.02 -0.80
CA VAL A 53 13.16 4.86 0.42
C VAL A 53 13.55 3.56 1.13
N HIS A 54 13.66 2.45 0.40
CA HIS A 54 14.10 1.17 0.97
C HIS A 54 15.49 1.27 1.59
N GLU A 55 16.47 1.82 0.88
CA GLU A 55 17.85 2.01 1.38
C GLU A 55 17.90 2.87 2.65
N ALA A 56 17.05 3.92 2.72
CA ALA A 56 17.01 4.80 3.87
C ALA A 56 16.29 4.17 5.08
N PHE A 57 15.23 3.41 4.86
CA PHE A 57 14.39 2.91 5.94
C PHE A 57 14.88 1.57 6.49
N GLU A 58 15.45 0.70 5.66
CA GLU A 58 15.97 -0.59 6.08
C GLU A 58 17.04 -0.48 7.17
N GLY A 59 17.91 0.53 7.09
CA GLY A 59 19.01 0.74 8.05
C GLY A 59 18.70 1.68 9.22
N SER A 60 17.55 2.39 9.20
CA SER A 60 17.29 3.49 10.14
C SER A 60 16.10 3.29 11.06
N LEU A 61 15.29 2.27 10.84
CA LEU A 61 14.07 2.00 11.61
C LEU A 61 14.26 0.79 12.51
N ASP A 62 13.77 0.91 13.75
CA ASP A 62 13.66 -0.25 14.64
C ASP A 62 12.62 -1.23 14.06
N GLY A 63 12.96 -2.52 14.07
CA GLY A 63 12.08 -3.57 13.58
C GLY A 63 12.59 -4.28 12.33
N MET A 64 11.75 -5.12 11.75
CA MET A 64 12.05 -5.87 10.54
C MET A 64 11.43 -5.18 9.32
N TYR A 65 12.25 -4.68 8.43
CA TYR A 65 11.83 -4.08 7.17
C TYR A 65 11.86 -5.10 6.03
N VAL A 66 10.75 -5.27 5.32
CA VAL A 66 10.62 -6.17 4.18
C VAL A 66 10.24 -5.36 2.95
N ALA A 67 11.19 -5.18 2.03
CA ALA A 67 10.95 -4.47 0.77
C ALA A 67 10.20 -5.37 -0.22
N SER A 68 9.23 -4.77 -0.91
CA SER A 68 8.51 -5.36 -2.04
C SER A 68 7.95 -6.77 -1.79
N PRO A 69 7.25 -7.03 -0.66
CA PRO A 69 6.70 -8.35 -0.36
C PRO A 69 5.57 -8.72 -1.32
N TRP A 70 5.56 -9.95 -1.80
CA TRP A 70 4.47 -10.46 -2.62
C TRP A 70 3.44 -11.21 -1.79
N PHE A 71 2.15 -10.96 -2.09
CA PHE A 71 1.02 -11.74 -1.58
C PHE A 71 0.20 -12.28 -2.73
N ARG A 72 -0.16 -13.56 -2.63
CA ARG A 72 -1.20 -14.14 -3.48
C ARG A 72 -2.44 -14.39 -2.65
N PHE A 73 -3.60 -14.19 -3.25
CA PHE A 73 -4.86 -14.34 -2.55
C PHE A 73 -5.98 -14.82 -3.45
N LYS A 74 -6.97 -15.44 -2.86
CA LYS A 74 -8.17 -15.88 -3.53
C LYS A 74 -9.39 -15.27 -2.84
N GLU A 75 -10.40 -14.97 -3.64
CA GLU A 75 -11.67 -14.44 -3.17
C GLU A 75 -12.73 -15.52 -3.25
N VAL A 76 -13.67 -15.52 -2.32
CA VAL A 76 -14.81 -16.47 -2.32
C VAL A 76 -15.58 -16.36 -3.64
N GLY A 77 -15.82 -17.51 -4.27
CA GLY A 77 -16.55 -17.57 -5.55
C GLY A 77 -15.78 -17.09 -6.78
N VAL A 78 -14.47 -16.86 -6.65
CA VAL A 78 -13.60 -16.46 -7.77
C VAL A 78 -12.50 -17.50 -7.95
N ASP A 79 -12.43 -18.16 -9.11
CA ASP A 79 -11.42 -19.20 -9.36
C ASP A 79 -10.02 -18.65 -9.57
N LYS A 80 -9.93 -17.39 -9.98
CA LYS A 80 -8.64 -16.76 -10.28
C LYS A 80 -7.92 -16.30 -9.01
N VAL A 81 -6.68 -16.78 -8.82
CA VAL A 81 -5.75 -16.24 -7.82
C VAL A 81 -5.24 -14.88 -8.27
N ARG A 82 -5.28 -13.92 -7.37
CA ARG A 82 -4.75 -12.58 -7.57
C ARG A 82 -3.47 -12.36 -6.78
N TRP A 83 -2.71 -11.37 -7.19
CA TRP A 83 -1.45 -10.99 -6.56
C TRP A 83 -1.47 -9.50 -6.24
N CYS A 84 -0.84 -9.14 -5.14
CA CYS A 84 -0.54 -7.75 -4.83
C CYS A 84 0.83 -7.63 -4.18
N GLN A 85 1.39 -6.43 -4.25
CA GLN A 85 2.72 -6.13 -3.72
C GLN A 85 2.68 -4.72 -3.12
N PRO A 86 2.60 -4.58 -1.80
CA PRO A 86 2.96 -3.33 -1.14
C PRO A 86 4.43 -3.00 -1.41
N ASP A 87 4.79 -1.72 -1.42
CA ASP A 87 6.19 -1.35 -1.62
C ASP A 87 7.07 -1.81 -0.45
N ALA A 88 6.55 -1.76 0.80
CA ALA A 88 7.21 -2.39 1.93
C ALA A 88 6.25 -2.73 3.08
N LEU A 89 6.74 -3.60 3.98
CA LEU A 89 6.19 -3.82 5.32
C LEU A 89 7.28 -3.56 6.36
N LEU A 90 6.91 -2.91 7.45
CA LEU A 90 7.76 -2.75 8.63
C LEU A 90 7.06 -3.41 9.83
N PHE A 91 7.71 -4.38 10.43
CA PHE A 91 7.24 -5.08 11.63
C PHE A 91 7.94 -4.53 12.86
N ASP A 92 7.18 -3.91 13.73
CA ASP A 92 7.61 -3.50 15.06
C ASP A 92 7.05 -4.50 16.09
N PHE A 93 7.91 -5.44 16.48
CA PHE A 93 7.52 -6.51 17.39
C PHE A 93 7.32 -6.03 18.84
N LYS A 94 7.92 -4.91 19.22
CA LYS A 94 7.76 -4.33 20.56
C LYS A 94 6.37 -3.73 20.73
N GLU A 95 5.94 -2.99 19.71
CA GLU A 95 4.64 -2.31 19.72
C GLU A 95 3.50 -3.18 19.16
N GLY A 96 3.80 -4.38 18.66
CA GLY A 96 2.84 -5.22 17.97
C GLY A 96 2.22 -4.51 16.76
N LYS A 97 3.06 -3.88 15.95
CA LYS A 97 2.61 -3.03 14.85
C LYS A 97 3.18 -3.48 13.50
N ILE A 98 2.32 -3.51 12.48
CA ILE A 98 2.72 -3.66 11.09
C ILE A 98 2.43 -2.34 10.38
N THR A 99 3.44 -1.76 9.76
CA THR A 99 3.28 -0.59 8.91
C THR A 99 3.34 -1.01 7.44
N ILE A 100 2.29 -0.70 6.69
CA ILE A 100 2.23 -0.92 5.24
C ILE A 100 2.67 0.37 4.56
N VAL A 101 3.69 0.27 3.72
CA VAL A 101 4.31 1.42 3.04
C VAL A 101 3.98 1.40 1.55
N GLU A 102 3.59 2.55 1.02
CA GLU A 102 3.42 2.84 -0.40
C GLU A 102 4.22 4.08 -0.77
N CYS A 103 5.07 3.99 -1.80
CA CYS A 103 5.95 5.06 -2.27
C CYS A 103 5.36 5.73 -3.51
N LYS A 104 5.28 7.05 -3.50
CA LYS A 104 4.79 7.84 -4.64
C LYS A 104 5.69 9.04 -4.91
N LEU A 105 5.79 9.44 -6.17
CA LEU A 105 6.46 10.69 -6.52
C LEU A 105 5.67 11.90 -6.00
N GLN A 106 4.36 11.81 -6.06
CA GLN A 106 3.45 12.80 -5.48
C GLN A 106 2.26 12.09 -4.84
N HIS A 107 1.63 12.73 -3.88
CA HIS A 107 0.41 12.24 -3.26
C HIS A 107 -0.69 11.99 -4.30
N THR A 108 -1.33 10.81 -4.23
CA THR A 108 -2.43 10.43 -5.13
C THR A 108 -3.53 9.66 -4.38
N ALA A 109 -4.76 9.78 -4.84
CA ALA A 109 -5.87 8.96 -4.35
C ALA A 109 -5.60 7.45 -4.51
N ASP A 110 -4.95 7.06 -5.60
CA ASP A 110 -4.60 5.67 -5.91
C ASP A 110 -3.75 5.03 -4.81
N ALA A 111 -2.81 5.77 -4.19
CA ALA A 111 -1.99 5.28 -3.10
C ALA A 111 -2.85 4.85 -1.90
N TRP A 112 -3.79 5.69 -1.52
CA TRP A 112 -4.67 5.43 -0.38
C TRP A 112 -5.72 4.36 -0.67
N TRP A 113 -6.19 4.25 -1.90
CA TRP A 113 -7.02 3.13 -2.32
C TRP A 113 -6.26 1.80 -2.25
N GLN A 114 -5.00 1.76 -2.71
CA GLN A 114 -4.14 0.59 -2.57
C GLN A 114 -3.92 0.23 -1.09
N LEU A 115 -3.49 1.19 -0.28
CA LEU A 115 -3.24 0.98 1.15
C LEU A 115 -4.48 0.48 1.88
N ARG A 116 -5.61 1.17 1.74
CA ARG A 116 -6.80 0.95 2.55
C ARG A 116 -7.68 -0.19 2.05
N TRP A 117 -7.89 -0.25 0.74
CA TRP A 117 -8.85 -1.18 0.15
C TRP A 117 -8.23 -2.48 -0.37
N LEU A 118 -6.94 -2.48 -0.68
CA LEU A 118 -6.25 -3.67 -1.14
C LEU A 118 -5.30 -4.24 -0.08
N TYR A 119 -4.31 -3.48 0.33
CA TYR A 119 -3.25 -4.03 1.18
C TYR A 119 -3.70 -4.27 2.62
N LEU A 120 -4.44 -3.35 3.22
CA LEU A 120 -4.93 -3.52 4.60
C LEU A 120 -5.69 -4.85 4.81
N PRO A 121 -6.73 -5.20 4.03
CA PRO A 121 -7.43 -6.47 4.21
C PRO A 121 -6.55 -7.69 3.91
N ILE A 122 -5.62 -7.59 2.97
CA ILE A 122 -4.70 -8.68 2.63
C ILE A 122 -3.69 -8.92 3.76
N VAL A 123 -3.04 -7.87 4.24
CA VAL A 123 -2.07 -7.97 5.34
C VAL A 123 -2.75 -8.40 6.63
N ALA A 124 -3.91 -7.86 6.97
CA ALA A 124 -4.69 -8.29 8.14
C ALA A 124 -5.07 -9.77 8.07
N LYS A 125 -5.38 -10.30 6.89
CA LYS A 125 -5.67 -11.72 6.70
C LYS A 125 -4.42 -12.60 6.74
N ALA A 126 -3.28 -12.10 6.24
CA ALA A 126 -2.00 -12.80 6.26
C ALA A 126 -1.41 -12.93 7.67
N PHE A 127 -1.66 -11.93 8.51
CA PHE A 127 -1.17 -11.85 9.89
C PHE A 127 -2.36 -11.76 10.85
N PRO A 128 -3.12 -12.86 11.03
CA PRO A 128 -4.32 -12.85 11.84
C PRO A 128 -3.98 -12.74 13.34
N GLY A 129 -4.88 -12.10 14.08
CA GLY A 129 -4.83 -11.97 15.53
C GLY A 129 -4.93 -10.53 16.01
N ASP A 130 -5.40 -10.35 17.23
CA ASP A 130 -5.60 -9.04 17.86
C ASP A 130 -4.28 -8.39 18.30
N SER A 131 -3.15 -9.07 18.10
CA SER A 131 -1.83 -8.61 18.52
C SER A 131 -1.20 -7.59 17.57
N TRP A 132 -1.71 -7.46 16.34
CA TRP A 132 -1.15 -6.56 15.36
C TRP A 132 -2.03 -5.32 15.11
N LYS A 133 -1.45 -4.15 15.35
CA LYS A 133 -2.00 -2.86 14.92
C LYS A 133 -1.45 -2.54 13.54
N ILE A 134 -2.30 -2.29 12.56
CA ILE A 134 -1.86 -2.00 11.19
C ILE A 134 -1.90 -0.49 10.95
N CYS A 135 -0.73 0.06 10.62
CA CYS A 135 -0.54 1.46 10.25
C CYS A 135 -0.34 1.57 8.73
N LEU A 136 -0.95 2.57 8.10
CA LEU A 136 -0.83 2.83 6.67
C LEU A 136 0.06 4.05 6.45
N VAL A 137 1.04 3.95 5.58
CA VAL A 137 2.01 5.02 5.32
C VAL A 137 2.21 5.22 3.82
N GLU A 138 2.05 6.46 3.38
CA GLU A 138 2.46 6.91 2.05
C GLU A 138 3.74 7.74 2.18
N VAL A 139 4.78 7.36 1.43
CA VAL A 139 6.05 8.09 1.37
C VAL A 139 6.16 8.83 0.05
N VAL A 140 6.23 10.17 0.10
CA VAL A 140 6.09 11.04 -1.06
C VAL A 140 7.38 11.81 -1.33
N LYS A 141 7.85 11.80 -2.57
CA LYS A 141 9.02 12.56 -2.99
C LYS A 141 8.74 14.06 -3.01
N TRP A 142 7.65 14.48 -3.66
CA TRP A 142 7.27 15.89 -3.78
C TRP A 142 6.23 16.25 -2.74
N TYR A 143 6.69 16.38 -1.51
CA TYR A 143 5.87 16.62 -0.33
C TYR A 143 5.10 17.95 -0.38
N ASP A 144 5.71 18.98 -0.96
CA ASP A 144 5.18 20.33 -0.99
C ASP A 144 4.10 20.51 -2.09
N CYS A 145 3.93 19.51 -2.96
CA CYS A 145 2.82 19.50 -3.91
C CYS A 145 1.52 19.25 -3.16
N ALA A 146 0.80 20.32 -2.87
CA ALA A 146 -0.47 20.27 -2.16
C ALA A 146 -1.53 19.54 -2.99
N THR A 147 -1.68 18.25 -2.76
CA THR A 147 -2.78 17.46 -3.30
C THR A 147 -3.76 17.15 -2.19
N ALA A 148 -5.03 17.34 -2.46
CA ALA A 148 -6.07 16.99 -1.49
C ALA A 148 -6.16 15.47 -1.31
N PHE A 149 -6.34 15.02 -0.07
CA PHE A 149 -6.66 13.63 0.20
C PHE A 149 -8.05 13.29 -0.37
N PRO A 150 -8.29 12.04 -0.82
CA PRO A 150 -9.62 11.57 -1.17
C PRO A 150 -10.61 11.80 -0.03
N GLU A 151 -11.86 12.13 -0.36
CA GLU A 151 -12.89 12.39 0.66
C GLU A 151 -13.10 11.19 1.59
N GLU A 152 -13.00 9.98 1.08
CA GLU A 152 -13.10 8.74 1.86
C GLU A 152 -12.01 8.64 2.93
N VAL A 153 -10.83 9.15 2.64
CA VAL A 153 -9.71 9.17 3.58
C VAL A 153 -9.88 10.30 4.59
N LYS A 154 -10.33 11.48 4.15
CA LYS A 154 -10.59 12.62 5.04
C LYS A 154 -11.67 12.32 6.08
N MET A 155 -12.70 11.59 5.70
CA MET A 155 -13.84 11.28 6.58
C MET A 155 -13.55 10.21 7.62
N THR A 156 -12.53 9.39 7.45
CA THR A 156 -12.37 8.16 8.23
C THR A 156 -11.06 8.03 8.97
N ALA A 157 -10.10 8.95 8.80
CA ALA A 157 -8.78 8.78 9.38
C ALA A 157 -8.10 10.11 9.70
N ASP A 158 -7.50 10.18 10.88
CA ASP A 158 -6.53 11.20 11.23
C ASP A 158 -5.22 10.91 10.50
N ILE A 159 -4.96 11.69 9.46
CA ILE A 159 -3.72 11.60 8.73
C ILE A 159 -2.73 12.62 9.28
N THR A 160 -1.65 12.10 9.85
CA THR A 160 -0.51 12.91 10.27
C THR A 160 0.47 13.06 9.11
N ARG A 161 0.89 14.29 8.86
CA ARG A 161 1.91 14.63 7.87
C ARG A 161 3.20 14.99 8.58
N VAL A 162 4.26 14.27 8.26
CA VAL A 162 5.59 14.53 8.83
C VAL A 162 6.65 14.52 7.73
N ARG A 163 7.80 15.09 8.02
CA ARG A 163 8.97 15.02 7.15
C ARG A 163 10.06 14.23 7.86
N LEU A 164 10.57 13.20 7.18
CA LEU A 164 11.70 12.41 7.64
C LEU A 164 12.87 12.63 6.67
N GLY A 165 13.78 13.54 7.03
CA GLY A 165 14.86 13.95 6.12
C GLY A 165 14.31 14.56 4.83
N GLU A 166 14.61 13.91 3.71
CA GLU A 166 14.11 14.30 2.38
C GLU A 166 12.71 13.74 2.03
N PHE A 167 12.19 12.80 2.84
CA PHE A 167 10.95 12.12 2.56
C PHE A 167 9.75 12.80 3.22
N GLY A 168 8.71 13.07 2.44
CA GLY A 168 7.40 13.42 2.96
C GLY A 168 6.65 12.15 3.35
N VAL A 169 6.09 12.11 4.54
CA VAL A 169 5.43 10.91 5.07
C VAL A 169 4.03 11.26 5.55
N HIS A 170 3.04 10.57 5.00
CA HIS A 170 1.65 10.65 5.42
C HIS A 170 1.31 9.36 6.17
N ILE A 171 0.87 9.50 7.41
CA ILE A 171 0.64 8.38 8.33
C ILE A 171 -0.84 8.34 8.71
N CYS A 172 -1.48 7.21 8.44
CA CYS A 172 -2.80 6.89 8.96
C CYS A 172 -2.64 5.81 10.05
N LYS A 173 -2.84 6.18 11.29
CA LYS A 173 -2.82 5.25 12.41
C LYS A 173 -4.14 4.45 12.46
N PRO A 174 -4.12 3.24 13.01
CA PRO A 174 -5.32 2.41 13.18
C PRO A 174 -6.31 3.05 14.15
#